data_16963174b731cfd4113c13686c80ef4d
#
_entry.id   16963174b731cfd4113c13686c80ef4d
#
_cell.length_a   1.000
_cell.length_b   1.000
_cell.length_c   1.000
_cell.angle_alpha   90.00
_cell.angle_beta   90.00
_cell.angle_gamma   90.00
#
_symmetry.space_group_name_H-M   'P 1'
#
loop_
_entity.id
_entity.type
_entity.pdbx_description
1 polymer ?
#
loop_
_entity_poly.entity_id
_entity_poly.type
_entity_poly.pdbx_seq_one_letter_code
_entity_poly.pdbx_strand_id
1 'polypeptide(L)'
;MPLIAQALVTMESVRSYLSLYTLTAVTSTETLTADTAATTFSFAHTDLAPNLFGTFYQLATATAVATAANTLLTANMTIAYDLGTTTFTATITGVVTISSYSYFAWDYSKDKQIERLINSMSSWVSKYTNRKFIKDTYSEFYKGSGRQRLVLNQYPVNTITSVKVDSASYTAGTDYVTSDSTYLEQGIVFRNTGWTWYGYLTGLVGELTAPVDNIGVVYSAGYTLEPESAKTLPWDIENAILSMIADAYGEQQDGTVGLKQLTQGKLTYVWDNDQLVKQYSGILDSYKKVIF
;
A
#
# COMPACT_ATOMS: atom_id res chain seq x y z
N MET A 1 6.79 4.77 17.06
CA MET A 1 6.04 5.78 16.30
C MET A 1 5.14 5.03 15.35
N PRO A 2 3.86 5.36 15.24
CA PRO A 2 3.01 4.73 14.22
C PRO A 2 3.47 5.14 12.82
N LEU A 3 3.07 4.35 11.80
CA LEU A 3 3.29 4.73 10.41
C LEU A 3 2.61 6.07 10.11
N ILE A 4 3.27 6.90 9.31
CA ILE A 4 2.67 8.14 8.82
C ILE A 4 1.54 7.84 7.83
N ALA A 5 0.56 8.75 7.73
CA ALA A 5 -0.57 8.58 6.79
C ALA A 5 -0.14 8.46 5.31
N GLN A 6 1.07 8.88 4.98
CA GLN A 6 1.67 8.78 3.64
C GLN A 6 2.71 7.66 3.52
N ALA A 7 2.70 6.67 4.42
CA ALA A 7 3.54 5.49 4.29
C ALA A 7 3.20 4.73 3.00
N LEU A 8 4.21 4.40 2.21
CA LEU A 8 4.05 3.82 0.87
C LEU A 8 4.15 2.29 0.87
N VAL A 9 4.54 1.70 1.99
CA VAL A 9 4.61 0.25 2.20
C VAL A 9 4.11 -0.08 3.60
N THR A 10 3.62 -1.29 3.78
CA THR A 10 3.13 -1.78 5.07
C THR A 10 4.26 -2.42 5.88
N MET A 11 4.07 -2.56 7.19
CA MET A 11 5.00 -3.30 8.07
C MET A 11 5.17 -4.74 7.62
N GLU A 12 4.07 -5.35 7.20
CA GLU A 12 4.03 -6.75 6.75
C GLU A 12 4.83 -6.95 5.46
N SER A 13 4.64 -6.09 4.46
CA SER A 13 5.41 -6.12 3.22
C SER A 13 6.92 -6.03 3.49
N VAL A 14 7.33 -5.14 4.42
CA VAL A 14 8.75 -4.99 4.78
C VAL A 14 9.29 -6.20 5.53
N ARG A 15 8.55 -6.73 6.51
CA ARG A 15 8.96 -7.94 7.23
C ARG A 15 9.12 -9.13 6.29
N SER A 16 8.17 -9.29 5.38
CA SER A 16 8.20 -10.33 4.34
C SER A 16 9.41 -10.16 3.43
N TYR A 17 9.66 -8.95 2.95
CA TYR A 17 10.79 -8.64 2.07
C TYR A 17 12.15 -8.88 2.73
N LEU A 18 12.29 -8.52 4.01
CA LEU A 18 13.49 -8.73 4.82
C LEU A 18 13.60 -10.15 5.38
N SER A 19 12.62 -11.02 5.12
CA SER A 19 12.56 -12.39 5.65
C SER A 19 12.67 -12.45 7.19
N LEU A 20 12.04 -11.52 7.89
CA LEU A 20 12.06 -11.42 9.35
C LEU A 20 11.03 -12.37 9.97
N TYR A 21 11.14 -13.64 9.65
CA TYR A 21 10.30 -14.70 10.19
C TYR A 21 11.08 -16.00 10.39
N THR A 22 10.58 -16.83 11.27
CA THR A 22 11.05 -18.20 11.45
C THR A 22 9.91 -19.16 11.13
N LEU A 23 10.17 -20.16 10.30
CA LEU A 23 9.20 -21.22 10.05
C LEU A 23 9.13 -22.12 11.30
N THR A 24 7.97 -22.14 11.94
CA THR A 24 7.72 -22.91 13.16
C THR A 24 6.73 -24.01 12.88
N ALA A 25 7.06 -25.24 13.25
CA ALA A 25 6.20 -26.41 13.09
C ALA A 25 5.46 -26.70 14.39
N VAL A 26 4.14 -26.88 14.29
CA VAL A 26 3.29 -27.46 15.34
C VAL A 26 3.15 -28.95 15.04
N THR A 27 3.80 -29.77 15.84
CA THR A 27 3.86 -31.23 15.62
C THR A 27 2.89 -32.02 16.51
N SER A 28 2.17 -31.32 17.39
CA SER A 28 1.12 -31.91 18.23
C SER A 28 -0.25 -31.69 17.61
N THR A 29 -1.15 -32.62 17.84
CA THR A 29 -2.55 -32.48 17.42
C THR A 29 -3.19 -31.25 18.06
N GLU A 30 -3.74 -30.38 17.24
CA GLU A 30 -4.47 -29.19 17.67
C GLU A 30 -5.95 -29.33 17.41
N THR A 31 -6.76 -28.86 18.34
CA THR A 31 -8.21 -28.76 18.19
C THR A 31 -8.58 -27.38 17.66
N LEU A 32 -9.19 -27.35 16.50
CA LEU A 32 -9.59 -26.09 15.86
C LEU A 32 -10.91 -25.59 16.48
N THR A 33 -10.95 -24.31 16.79
CA THR A 33 -12.16 -23.66 17.31
C THR A 33 -13.13 -23.32 16.19
N ALA A 34 -14.41 -23.72 16.36
CA ALA A 34 -15.46 -23.40 15.41
C ALA A 34 -15.82 -21.90 15.50
N ASP A 35 -15.98 -21.28 14.35
CA ASP A 35 -16.67 -20.00 14.20
C ASP A 35 -18.20 -20.21 14.20
N THR A 36 -18.96 -19.12 14.17
CA THR A 36 -20.42 -19.04 14.41
C THR A 36 -21.27 -20.00 13.59
N ALA A 37 -20.78 -20.56 12.48
CA ALA A 37 -21.57 -21.41 11.58
C ALA A 37 -21.15 -22.90 11.55
N ALA A 38 -20.17 -23.33 12.35
CA ALA A 38 -19.56 -24.67 12.30
C ALA A 38 -19.08 -25.10 10.90
N THR A 39 -18.78 -24.13 10.04
CA THR A 39 -18.16 -24.32 8.71
C THR A 39 -16.77 -23.76 8.66
N THR A 40 -16.47 -22.73 9.45
CA THR A 40 -15.15 -22.11 9.56
C THR A 40 -14.53 -22.40 10.92
N PHE A 41 -13.28 -22.82 10.92
CA PHE A 41 -12.53 -23.18 12.11
C PHE A 41 -11.21 -22.43 12.13
N SER A 42 -10.80 -21.96 13.30
CA SER A 42 -9.57 -21.18 13.48
C SER A 42 -8.47 -22.02 14.09
N PHE A 43 -7.25 -21.85 13.58
CA PHE A 43 -6.01 -22.33 14.15
C PHE A 43 -5.61 -21.43 15.33
N ALA A 44 -4.76 -21.92 16.20
CA ALA A 44 -4.15 -21.12 17.27
C ALA A 44 -3.17 -20.06 16.72
N HIS A 45 -2.69 -20.26 15.52
CA HIS A 45 -1.74 -19.35 14.84
C HIS A 45 -2.30 -18.86 13.53
N THR A 46 -1.93 -17.62 13.15
CA THR A 46 -2.13 -17.03 11.83
C THR A 46 -0.88 -17.24 10.96
N ASP A 47 -0.86 -16.68 9.77
CA ASP A 47 0.28 -16.74 8.85
C ASP A 47 0.77 -18.18 8.59
N LEU A 48 -0.16 -19.06 8.26
CA LEU A 48 0.10 -20.48 8.04
C LEU A 48 0.99 -20.69 6.80
N ALA A 49 1.97 -21.58 6.92
CA ALA A 49 2.82 -21.92 5.78
C ALA A 49 2.09 -22.84 4.80
N PRO A 50 1.96 -22.47 3.53
CA PRO A 50 1.33 -23.31 2.53
C PRO A 50 2.02 -24.66 2.36
N ASN A 51 1.25 -25.71 2.09
CA ASN A 51 1.72 -27.07 1.81
C ASN A 51 2.46 -27.79 2.95
N LEU A 52 2.43 -27.25 4.17
CA LEU A 52 3.05 -27.86 5.34
C LEU A 52 1.99 -28.24 6.39
N PHE A 53 0.93 -28.90 5.93
CA PHE A 53 -0.17 -29.35 6.77
C PHE A 53 -0.17 -30.86 6.92
N GLY A 54 -0.54 -31.31 8.12
CA GLY A 54 -0.87 -32.68 8.39
C GLY A 54 -2.30 -33.04 7.96
N THR A 55 -2.86 -34.03 8.60
CA THR A 55 -4.19 -34.56 8.27
C THR A 55 -5.25 -33.93 9.17
N PHE A 56 -6.35 -33.49 8.57
CA PHE A 56 -7.53 -33.02 9.30
C PHE A 56 -8.42 -34.20 9.69
N TYR A 57 -8.89 -34.19 10.92
CA TYR A 57 -9.81 -35.18 11.45
C TYR A 57 -11.02 -34.52 12.09
N GLN A 58 -12.17 -35.17 11.96
CA GLN A 58 -13.38 -34.87 12.73
C GLN A 58 -13.49 -35.87 13.87
N LEU A 59 -13.53 -35.40 15.10
CA LEU A 59 -13.81 -36.22 16.27
C LEU A 59 -15.31 -36.38 16.46
N ALA A 60 -15.77 -37.59 16.74
CA ALA A 60 -17.18 -37.87 16.95
C ALA A 60 -17.77 -37.19 18.20
N THR A 61 -16.92 -36.93 19.21
CA THR A 61 -17.30 -36.21 20.44
C THR A 61 -16.09 -35.49 21.04
N ALA A 62 -16.32 -34.37 21.72
CA ALA A 62 -15.29 -33.54 22.33
C ALA A 62 -14.44 -34.27 23.42
N THR A 63 -14.86 -35.41 23.90
CA THR A 63 -14.21 -36.22 24.96
C THR A 63 -13.45 -37.45 24.44
N ALA A 64 -13.59 -37.78 23.16
CA ALA A 64 -12.98 -38.99 22.60
C ALA A 64 -11.55 -38.70 22.09
N VAL A 65 -10.58 -38.67 22.96
CA VAL A 65 -9.16 -38.79 22.59
C VAL A 65 -8.82 -40.23 22.13
N ALA A 66 -9.77 -41.01 21.71
CA ALA A 66 -9.56 -42.40 21.33
C ALA A 66 -9.51 -42.52 19.80
N THR A 67 -8.44 -43.07 19.36
CA THR A 67 -7.98 -43.41 18.01
C THR A 67 -8.93 -44.12 17.04
N ALA A 68 -10.12 -44.46 17.43
CA ALA A 68 -11.02 -45.29 16.62
C ALA A 68 -12.21 -44.55 16.01
N ALA A 69 -12.46 -43.31 16.31
CA ALA A 69 -13.65 -42.55 15.87
C ALA A 69 -13.34 -41.27 15.03
N ASN A 70 -12.11 -41.13 14.56
CA ASN A 70 -11.74 -39.95 13.76
C ASN A 70 -12.10 -40.16 12.29
N THR A 71 -12.95 -39.32 11.75
CA THR A 71 -13.27 -39.30 10.32
C THR A 71 -12.29 -38.36 9.63
N LEU A 72 -11.58 -38.88 8.62
CA LEU A 72 -10.68 -38.09 7.81
C LEU A 72 -11.45 -37.05 6.98
N LEU A 73 -11.16 -35.79 7.12
CA LEU A 73 -11.75 -34.72 6.34
C LEU A 73 -10.86 -34.48 5.11
N THR A 74 -11.18 -35.10 3.98
CA THR A 74 -10.30 -35.14 2.80
C THR A 74 -10.68 -34.21 1.66
N ALA A 75 -11.88 -33.66 1.67
CA ALA A 75 -12.34 -32.90 0.51
C ALA A 75 -13.12 -31.64 0.88
N ASN A 76 -13.06 -30.66 -0.04
CA ASN A 76 -13.89 -29.46 -0.03
C ASN A 76 -13.64 -28.51 1.15
N MET A 77 -12.39 -28.26 1.45
CA MET A 77 -12.00 -27.21 2.39
C MET A 77 -11.17 -26.14 1.68
N THR A 78 -11.29 -24.91 2.15
CA THR A 78 -10.45 -23.77 1.77
C THR A 78 -9.69 -23.27 2.99
N ILE A 79 -8.40 -23.03 2.85
CA ILE A 79 -7.55 -22.52 3.93
C ILE A 79 -7.19 -21.07 3.59
N ALA A 80 -7.52 -20.16 4.50
CA ALA A 80 -7.04 -18.78 4.48
C ALA A 80 -5.77 -18.74 5.34
N TYR A 81 -4.62 -18.73 4.69
CA TYR A 81 -3.32 -18.89 5.34
C TYR A 81 -2.97 -17.71 6.25
N ASP A 82 -3.24 -16.49 5.80
CA ASP A 82 -3.02 -15.22 6.51
C ASP A 82 -3.90 -15.09 7.76
N LEU A 83 -5.17 -15.52 7.64
CA LEU A 83 -6.14 -15.45 8.74
C LEU A 83 -6.05 -16.62 9.72
N GLY A 84 -5.28 -17.67 9.39
CA GLY A 84 -5.23 -18.89 10.20
C GLY A 84 -6.57 -19.58 10.32
N THR A 85 -7.36 -19.64 9.23
CA THR A 85 -8.70 -20.27 9.24
C THR A 85 -8.83 -21.31 8.15
N THR A 86 -9.66 -22.32 8.41
CA THR A 86 -10.10 -23.28 7.41
C THR A 86 -11.61 -23.29 7.31
N THR A 87 -12.16 -23.29 6.10
CA THR A 87 -13.59 -23.32 5.83
C THR A 87 -13.94 -24.57 5.05
N PHE A 88 -14.94 -25.31 5.53
CA PHE A 88 -15.50 -26.50 4.87
C PHE A 88 -16.77 -26.14 4.11
N THR A 89 -17.03 -26.83 3.01
CA THR A 89 -18.24 -26.60 2.18
C THR A 89 -19.53 -27.09 2.86
N ALA A 90 -19.42 -27.95 3.86
CA ALA A 90 -20.56 -28.45 4.64
C ALA A 90 -20.35 -28.13 6.12
N THR A 91 -21.48 -27.97 6.84
CA THR A 91 -21.46 -27.82 8.30
C THR A 91 -20.85 -29.04 8.95
N ILE A 92 -19.83 -28.89 9.76
CA ILE A 92 -19.19 -29.95 10.52
C ILE A 92 -19.81 -29.99 11.91
N THR A 93 -20.35 -31.15 12.27
CA THR A 93 -20.83 -31.41 13.63
C THR A 93 -19.74 -32.14 14.43
N GLY A 94 -19.33 -31.57 15.55
CA GLY A 94 -18.29 -32.15 16.39
C GLY A 94 -17.01 -31.30 16.41
N VAL A 95 -15.91 -31.93 16.79
CA VAL A 95 -14.63 -31.26 16.96
C VAL A 95 -13.72 -31.54 15.78
N VAL A 96 -13.16 -30.50 15.18
CA VAL A 96 -12.15 -30.64 14.13
C VAL A 96 -10.75 -30.54 14.74
N THR A 97 -9.88 -31.45 14.36
CA THR A 97 -8.49 -31.45 14.78
C THR A 97 -7.55 -31.58 13.58
N ILE A 98 -6.36 -31.01 13.71
CA ILE A 98 -5.27 -31.18 12.76
C ILE A 98 -4.08 -31.83 13.44
N SER A 99 -3.41 -32.77 12.77
CA SER A 99 -2.27 -33.49 13.34
C SER A 99 -1.00 -32.63 13.42
N SER A 100 -0.77 -31.79 12.43
CA SER A 100 0.39 -30.91 12.39
C SER A 100 0.21 -29.82 11.34
N TYR A 101 0.88 -28.69 11.53
CA TYR A 101 0.98 -27.62 10.54
C TYR A 101 2.21 -26.76 10.82
N SER A 102 2.53 -25.84 9.93
CA SER A 102 3.59 -24.86 10.15
C SER A 102 3.08 -23.45 9.91
N TYR A 103 3.66 -22.50 10.62
CA TYR A 103 3.34 -21.08 10.49
C TYR A 103 4.60 -20.24 10.48
N PHE A 104 4.50 -19.02 9.99
CA PHE A 104 5.57 -18.03 10.01
C PHE A 104 5.51 -17.25 11.32
N ALA A 105 6.48 -17.46 12.20
CA ALA A 105 6.64 -16.65 13.40
C ALA A 105 7.43 -15.38 13.06
N TRP A 106 6.76 -14.25 13.04
CA TRP A 106 7.35 -12.96 12.72
C TRP A 106 8.24 -12.43 13.86
N ASP A 107 9.40 -11.86 13.51
CA ASP A 107 10.25 -11.15 14.47
C ASP A 107 9.80 -9.70 14.63
N TYR A 108 9.07 -9.41 15.70
CA TYR A 108 8.60 -8.07 16.06
C TYR A 108 9.65 -7.22 16.79
N SER A 109 10.81 -7.78 17.13
CA SER A 109 11.83 -7.07 17.90
C SER A 109 12.39 -5.84 17.15
N LYS A 110 12.31 -5.83 15.83
CA LYS A 110 12.81 -4.79 14.94
C LYS A 110 11.75 -3.78 14.48
N ASP A 111 10.52 -3.93 14.91
CA ASP A 111 9.39 -3.11 14.42
C ASP A 111 9.62 -1.61 14.52
N LYS A 112 10.12 -1.14 15.65
CA LYS A 112 10.41 0.30 15.83
C LYS A 112 11.46 0.82 14.86
N GLN A 113 12.42 -0.01 14.49
CA GLN A 113 13.43 0.33 13.50
C GLN A 113 12.82 0.38 12.10
N ILE A 114 12.02 -0.64 11.76
CA ILE A 114 11.31 -0.75 10.47
C ILE A 114 10.34 0.41 10.29
N GLU A 115 9.53 0.75 11.30
CA GLU A 115 8.64 1.92 11.26
C GLU A 115 9.37 3.21 10.91
N ARG A 116 10.53 3.43 11.52
CA ARG A 116 11.36 4.62 11.23
C ARG A 116 11.84 4.62 9.79
N LEU A 117 12.29 3.48 9.28
CA LEU A 117 12.74 3.33 7.90
C LEU A 117 11.60 3.56 6.91
N ILE A 118 10.44 2.95 7.12
CA ILE A 118 9.25 3.17 6.28
C ILE A 118 8.89 4.65 6.24
N ASN A 119 8.78 5.29 7.41
CA ASN A 119 8.40 6.69 7.51
C ASN A 119 9.43 7.61 6.83
N SER A 120 10.73 7.33 7.02
CA SER A 120 11.81 8.09 6.42
C SER A 120 11.83 7.97 4.91
N MET A 121 11.80 6.75 4.36
CA MET A 121 11.87 6.49 2.94
C MET A 121 10.62 6.98 2.21
N SER A 122 9.42 6.75 2.76
CA SER A 122 8.18 7.28 2.20
C SER A 122 8.16 8.80 2.14
N SER A 123 8.64 9.46 3.21
CA SER A 123 8.76 10.92 3.25
C SER A 123 9.79 11.43 2.24
N TRP A 124 10.91 10.73 2.10
CA TRP A 124 11.94 11.08 1.13
C TRP A 124 11.42 10.95 -0.31
N VAL A 125 10.77 9.83 -0.66
CA VAL A 125 10.17 9.61 -1.99
C VAL A 125 9.15 10.71 -2.31
N SER A 126 8.27 11.04 -1.36
CA SER A 126 7.28 12.11 -1.55
C SER A 126 7.92 13.47 -1.80
N LYS A 127 9.01 13.80 -1.10
CA LYS A 127 9.77 15.04 -1.31
C LYS A 127 10.52 15.03 -2.64
N TYR A 128 11.17 13.91 -2.98
CA TYR A 128 11.94 13.77 -4.22
C TYR A 128 11.08 13.92 -5.46
N THR A 129 9.89 13.31 -5.45
CA THR A 129 8.94 13.36 -6.57
C THR A 129 8.04 14.60 -6.55
N ASN A 130 8.04 15.35 -5.44
CA ASN A 130 7.12 16.45 -5.17
C ASN A 130 5.65 16.04 -5.31
N ARG A 131 5.29 14.82 -4.84
CA ARG A 131 3.96 14.23 -4.93
C ARG A 131 3.57 13.52 -3.65
N LYS A 132 2.25 13.44 -3.40
CA LYS A 132 1.64 12.52 -2.46
C LYS A 132 1.11 11.32 -3.24
N PHE A 133 1.50 10.12 -2.87
CA PHE A 133 1.09 8.91 -3.58
C PHE A 133 -0.18 8.29 -3.00
N ILE A 134 -0.35 8.36 -1.69
CA ILE A 134 -1.49 7.71 -1.02
C ILE A 134 -2.77 8.46 -1.27
N LYS A 135 -3.83 7.71 -1.55
CA LYS A 135 -5.17 8.22 -1.82
C LYS A 135 -5.67 9.09 -0.68
N ASP A 136 -6.03 10.32 -1.04
CA ASP A 136 -6.56 11.31 -0.12
C ASP A 136 -7.57 12.21 -0.85
N THR A 137 -8.29 13.04 -0.10
CA THR A 137 -9.21 14.03 -0.65
C THR A 137 -8.56 15.41 -0.61
N TYR A 138 -8.57 16.09 -1.74
CA TYR A 138 -7.96 17.40 -1.94
C TYR A 138 -9.01 18.44 -2.24
N SER A 139 -8.87 19.62 -1.66
CA SER A 139 -9.64 20.82 -1.98
C SER A 139 -8.64 21.89 -2.37
N GLU A 140 -8.57 22.19 -3.65
CA GLU A 140 -7.55 23.06 -4.22
C GLU A 140 -8.16 24.13 -5.09
N PHE A 141 -7.45 25.26 -5.19
CA PHE A 141 -7.85 26.39 -6.00
C PHE A 141 -6.85 26.64 -7.11
N TYR A 142 -7.33 26.97 -8.29
CA TYR A 142 -6.52 27.18 -9.48
C TYR A 142 -6.90 28.46 -10.20
N LYS A 143 -5.95 28.99 -10.95
CA LYS A 143 -6.18 30.09 -11.87
C LYS A 143 -6.66 29.58 -13.21
N GLY A 144 -7.73 30.14 -13.73
CA GLY A 144 -8.14 29.90 -15.09
C GLY A 144 -7.09 30.42 -16.08
N SER A 145 -6.72 29.61 -17.05
CA SER A 145 -5.69 29.93 -18.05
C SER A 145 -6.24 30.24 -19.43
N GLY A 146 -7.57 30.16 -19.63
CA GLY A 146 -8.19 30.19 -20.95
C GLY A 146 -8.00 28.92 -21.79
N ARG A 147 -7.11 28.02 -21.34
CA ARG A 147 -6.84 26.75 -22.02
C ARG A 147 -7.91 25.72 -21.68
N GLN A 148 -8.04 24.69 -22.50
CA GLN A 148 -8.99 23.61 -22.28
C GLN A 148 -8.59 22.64 -21.18
N ARG A 149 -7.30 22.57 -20.82
CA ARG A 149 -6.75 21.65 -19.83
C ARG A 149 -6.49 22.38 -18.53
N LEU A 150 -7.03 21.84 -17.43
CA LEU A 150 -6.68 22.18 -16.07
C LEU A 150 -5.87 21.02 -15.48
N VAL A 151 -4.65 21.29 -15.05
CA VAL A 151 -3.77 20.27 -14.44
C VAL A 151 -3.89 20.35 -12.93
N LEU A 152 -4.33 19.28 -12.32
CA LEU A 152 -4.44 19.14 -10.88
C LEU A 152 -3.10 18.81 -10.24
N ASN A 153 -2.93 19.14 -8.97
CA ASN A 153 -1.67 18.95 -8.29
C ASN A 153 -1.39 17.48 -7.92
N GLN A 154 -2.45 16.69 -7.71
CA GLN A 154 -2.33 15.29 -7.32
C GLN A 154 -3.00 14.38 -8.36
N TYR A 155 -2.37 13.26 -8.64
CA TYR A 155 -2.84 12.27 -9.61
C TYR A 155 -2.28 10.87 -9.24
N PRO A 156 -2.88 9.75 -9.73
CA PRO A 156 -4.08 9.69 -10.58
C PRO A 156 -5.32 10.20 -9.84
N VAL A 157 -6.23 10.82 -10.58
CA VAL A 157 -7.51 11.28 -10.04
C VAL A 157 -8.49 10.12 -10.04
N ASN A 158 -8.99 9.77 -8.85
CA ASN A 158 -9.96 8.68 -8.70
C ASN A 158 -11.39 9.17 -8.93
N THR A 159 -11.73 10.31 -8.31
CA THR A 159 -13.07 10.92 -8.43
C THR A 159 -12.98 12.43 -8.30
N ILE A 160 -13.79 13.15 -9.06
CA ILE A 160 -14.00 14.60 -8.90
C ILE A 160 -15.35 14.78 -8.21
N THR A 161 -15.33 15.35 -7.00
CA THR A 161 -16.53 15.57 -6.19
C THR A 161 -17.24 16.83 -6.59
N SER A 162 -16.51 17.93 -6.81
CA SER A 162 -17.10 19.20 -7.26
C SER A 162 -16.08 20.07 -7.98
N VAL A 163 -16.56 20.82 -8.96
CA VAL A 163 -15.82 21.88 -9.62
C VAL A 163 -16.65 23.15 -9.54
N LYS A 164 -16.03 24.23 -9.10
CA LYS A 164 -16.65 25.56 -9.04
C LYS A 164 -15.78 26.55 -9.79
N VAL A 165 -16.40 27.39 -10.60
CA VAL A 165 -15.73 28.50 -11.28
C VAL A 165 -16.47 29.79 -10.91
N ASP A 166 -15.76 30.74 -10.31
CA ASP A 166 -16.36 31.98 -9.76
C ASP A 166 -17.54 31.70 -8.82
N SER A 167 -17.44 30.71 -7.98
CA SER A 167 -18.48 30.20 -7.07
C SER A 167 -19.65 29.46 -7.74
N ALA A 168 -19.77 29.47 -9.09
CA ALA A 168 -20.76 28.69 -9.82
C ALA A 168 -20.34 27.20 -9.89
N SER A 169 -21.28 26.31 -9.60
CA SER A 169 -21.03 24.86 -9.70
C SER A 169 -21.08 24.40 -11.14
N TYR A 170 -20.09 23.60 -11.53
CA TYR A 170 -19.97 22.99 -12.84
C TYR A 170 -20.32 21.50 -12.77
N THR A 171 -20.99 21.01 -13.80
CA THR A 171 -21.50 19.62 -13.88
C THR A 171 -20.61 18.77 -14.77
N ALA A 172 -20.21 17.61 -14.26
CA ALA A 172 -19.46 16.61 -15.02
C ALA A 172 -20.27 16.11 -16.22
N GLY A 173 -19.60 15.92 -17.35
CA GLY A 173 -20.23 15.50 -18.62
C GLY A 173 -20.89 16.64 -19.42
N THR A 174 -21.25 17.75 -18.77
CA THR A 174 -21.84 18.94 -19.43
C THR A 174 -20.82 20.06 -19.56
N ASP A 175 -20.23 20.47 -18.44
CA ASP A 175 -19.30 21.60 -18.38
C ASP A 175 -17.84 21.17 -18.52
N TYR A 176 -17.51 19.98 -18.08
CA TYR A 176 -16.17 19.39 -18.17
C TYR A 176 -16.24 17.87 -18.37
N VAL A 177 -15.18 17.31 -18.93
CA VAL A 177 -15.10 15.87 -19.27
C VAL A 177 -14.39 15.08 -18.19
N THR A 178 -15.02 13.99 -17.74
CA THR A 178 -14.46 13.02 -16.79
C THR A 178 -14.43 11.59 -17.36
N SER A 179 -14.92 11.39 -18.59
CA SER A 179 -15.05 10.07 -19.19
C SER A 179 -13.74 9.50 -19.75
N ASP A 180 -12.70 10.32 -19.88
CA ASP A 180 -11.40 9.87 -20.36
C ASP A 180 -10.48 9.56 -19.16
N SER A 181 -10.29 8.27 -18.90
CA SER A 181 -9.42 7.78 -17.82
C SER A 181 -7.98 8.25 -17.99
N THR A 182 -7.50 8.36 -19.24
CA THR A 182 -6.13 8.78 -19.55
C THR A 182 -5.85 10.19 -19.04
N TYR A 183 -6.79 11.09 -19.16
CA TYR A 183 -6.66 12.44 -18.61
C TYR A 183 -6.66 12.44 -17.09
N LEU A 184 -7.55 11.66 -16.46
CA LEU A 184 -7.63 11.57 -15.01
C LEU A 184 -6.38 10.93 -14.40
N GLU A 185 -5.79 9.93 -15.07
CA GLU A 185 -4.52 9.33 -14.68
C GLU A 185 -3.36 10.35 -14.67
N GLN A 186 -3.43 11.33 -15.57
CA GLN A 186 -2.46 12.42 -15.67
C GLN A 186 -2.82 13.65 -14.81
N GLY A 187 -3.95 13.61 -14.10
CA GLY A 187 -4.44 14.74 -13.31
C GLY A 187 -4.99 15.89 -14.16
N ILE A 188 -5.48 15.61 -15.38
CA ILE A 188 -5.99 16.62 -16.30
C ILE A 188 -7.52 16.60 -16.29
N VAL A 189 -8.12 17.78 -16.07
CA VAL A 189 -9.55 18.00 -16.25
C VAL A 189 -9.75 18.81 -17.53
N PHE A 190 -10.50 18.26 -18.47
CA PHE A 190 -10.68 18.86 -19.79
C PHE A 190 -12.01 19.60 -19.90
N ARG A 191 -12.00 20.77 -20.53
CA ARG A 191 -13.18 21.60 -20.82
C ARG A 191 -13.12 22.14 -22.23
N ASN A 192 -14.13 21.85 -23.05
CA ASN A 192 -14.18 22.25 -24.47
C ASN A 192 -14.09 23.75 -24.67
N THR A 193 -14.74 24.54 -23.83
CA THR A 193 -14.79 26.02 -23.95
C THR A 193 -13.60 26.72 -23.28
N GLY A 194 -12.68 25.97 -22.69
CA GLY A 194 -11.57 26.50 -21.91
C GLY A 194 -11.98 26.94 -20.50
N TRP A 195 -10.99 27.00 -19.60
CA TRP A 195 -11.13 27.41 -18.20
C TRP A 195 -11.02 28.95 -18.14
N THR A 196 -12.06 29.59 -17.67
CA THR A 196 -12.20 31.05 -17.67
C THR A 196 -10.94 31.74 -17.15
N TRP A 197 -10.38 32.62 -17.96
CA TRP A 197 -9.19 33.40 -17.65
C TRP A 197 -9.57 34.85 -17.40
N TYR A 198 -9.13 35.42 -16.31
CA TYR A 198 -9.22 36.84 -16.03
C TYR A 198 -7.88 37.49 -16.35
N GLY A 199 -7.75 38.00 -17.59
CA GLY A 199 -6.55 38.71 -18.01
C GLY A 199 -6.53 40.12 -17.45
N TYR A 200 -5.36 40.64 -17.22
CA TYR A 200 -5.11 42.05 -16.93
C TYR A 200 -5.44 42.88 -18.18
N LEU A 201 -6.51 43.61 -18.14
CA LEU A 201 -6.72 44.73 -19.08
C LEU A 201 -5.94 45.93 -18.51
N THR A 202 -4.68 46.07 -18.90
CA THR A 202 -3.91 47.29 -18.67
C THR A 202 -4.50 48.42 -19.49
N GLY A 203 -5.17 49.36 -18.87
CA GLY A 203 -5.51 50.62 -19.52
C GLY A 203 -6.85 51.25 -19.22
N LEU A 204 -7.71 50.73 -18.39
CA LEU A 204 -8.95 51.43 -17.99
C LEU A 204 -9.04 51.49 -16.45
N VAL A 205 -9.25 52.69 -15.96
CA VAL A 205 -9.37 53.08 -14.56
C VAL A 205 -10.51 52.31 -13.89
N GLY A 206 -10.17 51.33 -13.09
CA GLY A 206 -11.03 50.55 -12.24
C GLY A 206 -10.19 49.43 -11.63
N GLU A 207 -10.12 49.35 -10.32
CA GLU A 207 -9.48 48.25 -9.61
C GLU A 207 -10.14 46.92 -10.03
N LEU A 208 -9.56 46.27 -11.03
CA LEU A 208 -9.84 44.88 -11.30
C LEU A 208 -9.08 44.06 -10.27
N THR A 209 -9.67 43.82 -9.13
CA THR A 209 -9.29 42.71 -8.25
C THR A 209 -9.62 41.43 -9.01
N ALA A 210 -8.70 40.99 -9.86
CA ALA A 210 -8.78 39.67 -10.47
C ALA A 210 -8.78 38.65 -9.35
N PRO A 211 -9.78 37.76 -9.25
CA PRO A 211 -9.72 36.68 -8.28
C PRO A 211 -8.46 35.88 -8.55
N VAL A 212 -7.62 35.78 -7.54
CA VAL A 212 -6.28 35.16 -7.66
C VAL A 212 -6.43 33.69 -8.05
N ASP A 213 -7.51 33.03 -7.57
CA ASP A 213 -7.79 31.62 -7.82
C ASP A 213 -9.31 31.44 -7.96
N ASN A 214 -9.78 31.39 -9.21
CA ASN A 214 -11.22 31.39 -9.52
C ASN A 214 -11.82 29.97 -9.70
N ILE A 215 -10.99 28.94 -9.80
CA ILE A 215 -11.44 27.56 -10.01
C ILE A 215 -11.16 26.75 -8.74
N GLY A 216 -12.23 26.36 -8.03
CA GLY A 216 -12.16 25.46 -6.88
C GLY A 216 -12.48 24.03 -7.32
N VAL A 217 -11.61 23.08 -7.00
CA VAL A 217 -11.80 21.66 -7.31
C VAL A 217 -11.67 20.84 -6.03
N VAL A 218 -12.69 20.01 -5.74
CA VAL A 218 -12.64 19.00 -4.70
C VAL A 218 -12.60 17.64 -5.37
N TYR A 219 -11.57 16.87 -5.10
CA TYR A 219 -11.32 15.60 -5.77
C TYR A 219 -10.58 14.62 -4.88
N SER A 220 -10.67 13.33 -5.18
CA SER A 220 -9.86 12.27 -4.58
C SER A 220 -8.80 11.82 -5.58
N ALA A 221 -7.55 11.75 -5.15
CA ALA A 221 -6.44 11.32 -5.98
C ALA A 221 -5.42 10.50 -5.17
N GLY A 222 -4.62 9.70 -5.88
CA GLY A 222 -3.59 8.85 -5.33
C GLY A 222 -3.93 7.36 -5.40
N TYR A 223 -3.07 6.54 -4.81
CA TYR A 223 -3.11 5.09 -4.84
C TYR A 223 -3.56 4.50 -3.51
N THR A 224 -4.18 3.32 -3.56
CA THR A 224 -4.52 2.51 -2.39
C THR A 224 -3.44 1.46 -2.14
N LEU A 225 -3.14 1.18 -0.87
CA LEU A 225 -2.25 0.10 -0.44
C LEU A 225 -3.05 -1.11 0.03
N GLU A 226 -4.11 -0.88 0.78
CA GLU A 226 -4.92 -1.90 1.42
C GLU A 226 -6.39 -1.76 1.07
N PRO A 227 -7.12 -2.87 1.02
CA PRO A 227 -6.59 -4.24 1.14
C PRO A 227 -5.73 -4.61 -0.08
N GLU A 228 -4.80 -5.55 0.07
CA GLU A 228 -3.87 -5.97 -0.99
C GLU A 228 -4.59 -6.36 -2.30
N SER A 229 -5.78 -6.94 -2.19
CA SER A 229 -6.64 -7.29 -3.33
C SER A 229 -7.15 -6.09 -4.15
N ALA A 230 -7.12 -4.89 -3.56
CA ALA A 230 -7.55 -3.64 -4.20
C ALA A 230 -6.42 -2.61 -4.32
N LYS A 231 -5.19 -3.05 -4.12
CA LYS A 231 -3.99 -2.24 -4.22
C LYS A 231 -3.80 -1.69 -5.63
N THR A 232 -3.55 -0.40 -5.72
CA THR A 232 -3.34 0.30 -6.99
C THR A 232 -1.96 0.97 -7.08
N LEU A 233 -1.17 0.97 -5.99
CA LEU A 233 0.21 1.49 -6.03
C LEU A 233 1.03 0.69 -7.04
N PRO A 234 1.75 1.34 -7.97
CA PRO A 234 2.62 0.68 -8.94
C PRO A 234 3.71 -0.15 -8.24
N TRP A 235 3.90 -1.38 -8.71
CA TRP A 235 4.85 -2.34 -8.14
C TRP A 235 6.30 -1.87 -8.19
N ASP A 236 6.66 -1.07 -9.18
CA ASP A 236 8.01 -0.51 -9.34
C ASP A 236 8.34 0.51 -8.23
N ILE A 237 7.38 1.36 -7.84
CA ILE A 237 7.53 2.27 -6.69
C ILE A 237 7.68 1.47 -5.40
N GLU A 238 6.80 0.51 -5.19
CA GLU A 238 6.83 -0.31 -3.98
C GLU A 238 8.15 -1.05 -3.85
N ASN A 239 8.57 -1.76 -4.91
CA ASN A 239 9.84 -2.47 -4.94
C ASN A 239 11.04 -1.55 -4.73
N ALA A 240 11.01 -0.35 -5.29
CA ALA A 240 12.06 0.64 -5.05
C ALA A 240 12.16 1.00 -3.57
N ILE A 241 11.01 1.23 -2.90
CA ILE A 241 10.98 1.59 -1.48
C ILE A 241 11.40 0.40 -0.60
N LEU A 242 10.91 -0.81 -0.89
CA LEU A 242 11.31 -2.01 -0.16
C LEU A 242 12.80 -2.25 -0.26
N SER A 243 13.39 -2.08 -1.45
CA SER A 243 14.82 -2.20 -1.66
C SER A 243 15.61 -1.11 -0.91
N MET A 244 15.15 0.15 -0.94
CA MET A 244 15.77 1.23 -0.18
C MET A 244 15.74 0.96 1.34
N ILE A 245 14.64 0.40 1.85
CA ILE A 245 14.51 0.01 3.25
C ILE A 245 15.48 -1.13 3.56
N ALA A 246 15.58 -2.13 2.67
CA ALA A 246 16.48 -3.28 2.86
C ALA A 246 17.95 -2.85 2.90
N ASP A 247 18.36 -1.97 2.00
CA ASP A 247 19.72 -1.42 1.98
C ASP A 247 20.02 -0.67 3.28
N ALA A 248 19.13 0.25 3.68
CA ALA A 248 19.30 1.00 4.91
C ALA A 248 19.23 0.12 6.18
N TYR A 249 18.43 -0.93 6.16
CA TYR A 249 18.35 -1.91 7.25
C TYR A 249 19.65 -2.72 7.34
N GLY A 250 20.17 -3.21 6.20
CA GLY A 250 21.43 -3.95 6.13
C GLY A 250 22.60 -3.10 6.64
N GLU A 251 22.74 -1.86 6.18
CA GLU A 251 23.79 -0.93 6.67
C GLU A 251 23.73 -0.75 8.20
N GLN A 252 22.53 -0.67 8.77
CA GLN A 252 22.36 -0.53 10.23
C GLN A 252 22.73 -1.81 10.97
N GLN A 253 22.45 -3.00 10.41
CA GLN A 253 22.80 -4.28 11.03
C GLN A 253 24.32 -4.52 11.00
N ASP A 254 24.95 -4.17 9.89
CA ASP A 254 26.39 -4.35 9.69
C ASP A 254 27.23 -3.27 10.39
N GLY A 255 26.58 -2.24 10.96
CA GLY A 255 27.28 -1.11 11.59
C GLY A 255 28.06 -0.26 10.58
N THR A 256 27.69 -0.31 9.30
CA THR A 256 28.37 0.38 8.19
C THR A 256 27.79 1.75 7.87
N VAL A 257 26.78 2.19 8.62
CA VAL A 257 26.12 3.48 8.42
C VAL A 257 27.14 4.62 8.38
N GLY A 258 27.20 5.30 7.24
CA GLY A 258 28.12 6.43 7.03
C GLY A 258 29.58 6.05 6.74
N LEU A 259 29.91 4.77 6.68
CA LEU A 259 31.22 4.32 6.21
C LEU A 259 31.30 4.45 4.69
N LYS A 260 32.35 5.12 4.18
CA LYS A 260 32.64 5.19 2.75
C LYS A 260 33.53 4.05 2.30
N GLN A 261 34.38 3.57 3.17
CA GLN A 261 35.35 2.54 2.87
C GLN A 261 35.77 1.80 4.14
N LEU A 262 35.87 0.48 4.07
CA LEU A 262 36.47 -0.37 5.08
C LEU A 262 37.54 -1.22 4.43
N THR A 263 38.77 -1.16 4.97
CA THR A 263 39.86 -2.03 4.54
C THR A 263 40.16 -3.04 5.63
N GLN A 264 40.02 -4.32 5.31
CA GLN A 264 40.32 -5.42 6.21
C GLN A 264 41.35 -6.36 5.55
N GLY A 265 42.58 -6.24 5.97
CA GLY A 265 43.71 -6.96 5.35
C GLY A 265 43.96 -6.51 3.91
N LYS A 266 43.82 -7.45 2.95
CA LYS A 266 43.97 -7.18 1.52
C LYS A 266 42.65 -6.86 0.80
N LEU A 267 41.54 -6.89 1.53
CA LEU A 267 40.20 -6.61 0.99
C LEU A 267 39.78 -5.20 1.36
N THR A 268 39.34 -4.44 0.37
CA THR A 268 38.76 -3.12 0.56
C THR A 268 37.32 -3.14 0.11
N TYR A 269 36.42 -2.82 1.03
CA TYR A 269 35.01 -2.63 0.76
C TYR A 269 34.76 -1.12 0.59
N VAL A 270 34.12 -0.74 -0.49
CA VAL A 270 33.75 0.64 -0.77
C VAL A 270 32.25 0.75 -0.82
N TRP A 271 31.69 1.64 0.00
CA TRP A 271 30.26 1.98 -0.02
C TRP A 271 30.10 3.38 -0.59
N ASP A 272 29.32 3.49 -1.64
CA ASP A 272 28.98 4.78 -2.25
C ASP A 272 27.57 5.16 -1.82
N ASN A 273 27.43 5.99 -0.79
CA ASN A 273 26.15 6.46 -0.30
C ASN A 273 25.35 7.27 -1.34
N ASP A 274 26.02 7.76 -2.41
CA ASP A 274 25.35 8.42 -3.52
C ASP A 274 24.69 7.40 -4.49
N GLN A 275 25.05 6.12 -4.42
CA GLN A 275 24.48 5.09 -5.29
C GLN A 275 23.01 4.81 -4.96
N LEU A 276 22.59 4.85 -3.70
CA LEU A 276 21.19 4.67 -3.33
C LEU A 276 20.29 5.65 -4.09
N VAL A 277 20.65 6.92 -4.11
CA VAL A 277 19.87 7.94 -4.83
C VAL A 277 19.91 7.67 -6.35
N LYS A 278 21.07 7.36 -6.90
CA LYS A 278 21.24 7.11 -8.34
C LYS A 278 20.55 5.85 -8.80
N GLN A 279 20.57 4.79 -7.99
CA GLN A 279 19.97 3.49 -8.31
C GLN A 279 18.44 3.59 -8.46
N TYR A 280 17.79 4.36 -7.55
CA TYR A 280 16.33 4.46 -7.53
C TYR A 280 15.80 5.70 -8.25
N SER A 281 16.65 6.69 -8.53
CA SER A 281 16.25 7.92 -9.24
C SER A 281 15.65 7.62 -10.61
N GLY A 282 16.19 6.64 -11.35
CA GLY A 282 15.67 6.27 -12.66
C GLY A 282 14.20 5.85 -12.66
N ILE A 283 13.77 5.14 -11.62
CA ILE A 283 12.36 4.76 -11.43
C ILE A 283 11.56 5.98 -10.95
N LEU A 284 12.04 6.65 -9.90
CA LEU A 284 11.31 7.73 -9.26
C LEU A 284 11.18 8.99 -10.13
N ASP A 285 12.10 9.22 -11.07
CA ASP A 285 12.06 10.34 -12.00
C ASP A 285 10.83 10.29 -12.93
N SER A 286 10.39 9.09 -13.30
CA SER A 286 9.16 8.89 -14.09
C SER A 286 7.89 9.33 -13.34
N TYR A 287 7.96 9.42 -12.02
CA TYR A 287 6.87 9.81 -11.14
C TYR A 287 6.95 11.24 -10.61
N LYS A 288 7.98 11.98 -10.98
CA LYS A 288 8.10 13.40 -10.58
C LYS A 288 6.93 14.22 -11.10
N LYS A 289 6.45 15.12 -10.24
CA LYS A 289 5.44 16.09 -10.65
C LYS A 289 5.99 16.96 -11.78
N VAL A 290 5.29 16.96 -12.91
CA VAL A 290 5.59 17.88 -14.02
C VAL A 290 5.04 19.26 -13.64
N ILE A 291 5.92 20.24 -13.57
CA ILE A 291 5.56 21.64 -13.35
C ILE A 291 5.44 22.29 -14.72
N PHE A 292 4.22 22.74 -15.08
CA PHE A 292 3.93 23.46 -16.32
C PHE A 292 3.91 24.96 -16.10
#